data_1e5d1ca9a4442ef6b159dddac73a0259
#
_entry.id   1e5d1ca9a4442ef6b159dddac73a0259
#
_cell.length_a   1.000
_cell.length_b   1.000
_cell.length_c   1.000
_cell.angle_alpha   90.00
_cell.angle_beta   90.00
_cell.angle_gamma   90.00
#
_symmetry.space_group_name_H-M   'P 1'
#
loop_
_entity.id
_entity.type
_entity.pdbx_description
1 polymer ?
#
loop_
_entity_poly.entity_id
_entity_poly.type
_entity_poly.pdbx_seq_one_letter_code
_entity_poly.pdbx_strand_id
1 'polypeptide(L)'
;MYIQFGEGGISGMEGDRKRKWQTAGEVWKENTWFFAALLFFECFCFFCLWLMDNRKSVKLAAVFVLFTGVICAFLFINRMKRKNKKYFYFQELLSDSNNLSKELKEDVLSFEEKWIIEKLREKIENIEAEKKGMLLALRQQQEYVETWVHEIKTPISWLTLLLENREDEMSPGVYQKFQYMNVQLQEYVSQILYFSRLSYEHKREILEWVKIPDCIDYVLEEYEYLLAENRIEIVKNLKIEEIFTDRKNLEFILSQAVSNSIQYRKEEKGKIIFSVYESEEKIYFCIEDNGKGVLEADLPFVFEKGFTGRNGQENKKSTGIGLYLVKKLIENMKLQCSAENRETGGFRLIIEFPKVEKEECL
;
A
#
# COMPACT_ATOMS: atom_id res chain seq x y z
N MET A 1 -0.06 7.81 21.90
CA MET A 1 0.27 6.43 21.53
C MET A 1 0.31 5.57 22.80
N TYR A 2 -0.85 5.17 23.28
CA TYR A 2 -1.00 4.23 24.41
C TYR A 2 -1.69 2.98 23.88
N ILE A 3 -0.92 1.90 23.82
CA ILE A 3 -1.43 0.57 23.48
C ILE A 3 -2.06 0.00 24.74
N GLN A 4 -3.34 -0.26 24.70
CA GLN A 4 -4.10 -1.03 25.69
C GLN A 4 -3.53 -2.46 25.76
N PHE A 5 -2.80 -2.79 26.81
CA PHE A 5 -2.57 -4.15 27.26
C PHE A 5 -3.60 -4.48 28.35
N GLY A 6 -4.54 -5.37 28.05
CA GLY A 6 -5.46 -5.82 29.07
C GLY A 6 -6.65 -6.60 28.52
N GLU A 7 -6.40 -7.81 27.95
CA GLU A 7 -7.39 -8.91 27.85
C GLU A 7 -6.77 -10.24 27.38
N GLY A 8 -5.44 -10.39 27.44
CA GLY A 8 -4.73 -11.59 26.97
C GLY A 8 -4.61 -12.75 27.98
N GLY A 9 -5.01 -12.58 29.24
CA GLY A 9 -4.67 -13.55 30.30
C GLY A 9 -5.52 -14.84 30.33
N ILE A 10 -6.79 -14.78 30.01
CA ILE A 10 -7.72 -15.94 30.14
C ILE A 10 -7.76 -16.74 28.83
N SER A 11 -7.72 -16.11 27.68
CA SER A 11 -7.65 -16.74 26.35
C SER A 11 -6.38 -17.56 26.14
N GLY A 12 -5.24 -17.09 26.68
CA GLY A 12 -3.95 -17.79 26.60
C GLY A 12 -3.94 -19.12 27.36
N MET A 13 -4.54 -19.18 28.56
CA MET A 13 -4.59 -20.41 29.37
C MET A 13 -5.50 -21.50 28.76
N GLU A 14 -6.60 -21.12 28.16
CA GLU A 14 -7.54 -22.03 27.50
C GLU A 14 -6.99 -22.60 26.18
N GLY A 15 -6.28 -21.77 25.43
CA GLY A 15 -5.52 -22.16 24.24
C GLY A 15 -4.40 -23.15 24.56
N ASP A 16 -3.67 -22.92 25.65
CA ASP A 16 -2.55 -23.77 26.08
C ASP A 16 -3.06 -25.15 26.63
N ARG A 17 -4.23 -25.17 27.28
CA ARG A 17 -4.89 -26.42 27.73
C ARG A 17 -5.40 -27.26 26.55
N LYS A 18 -6.10 -26.65 25.56
CA LYS A 18 -6.53 -27.34 24.35
C LYS A 18 -5.36 -27.92 23.55
N ARG A 19 -4.25 -27.19 23.43
CA ARG A 19 -3.02 -27.65 22.78
C ARG A 19 -2.39 -28.85 23.47
N LYS A 20 -2.29 -28.84 24.80
CA LYS A 20 -1.75 -29.99 25.56
C LYS A 20 -2.56 -31.27 25.32
N TRP A 21 -3.87 -31.17 25.18
CA TRP A 21 -4.71 -32.30 24.83
C TRP A 21 -4.59 -32.78 23.38
N GLN A 22 -4.38 -31.85 22.45
CA GLN A 22 -4.13 -32.19 21.04
C GLN A 22 -2.79 -32.91 20.87
N THR A 23 -1.72 -32.39 21.47
CA THR A 23 -0.38 -33.06 21.43
C THR A 23 -0.40 -34.41 22.13
N ALA A 24 -1.15 -34.59 23.20
CA ALA A 24 -1.34 -35.89 23.85
C ALA A 24 -2.06 -36.87 22.94
N GLY A 25 -3.14 -36.42 22.25
CA GLY A 25 -3.88 -37.22 21.29
C GLY A 25 -3.06 -37.67 20.08
N GLU A 26 -2.20 -36.77 19.56
CA GLU A 26 -1.28 -37.11 18.47
C GLU A 26 -0.20 -38.09 18.89
N VAL A 27 0.43 -37.90 20.06
CA VAL A 27 1.41 -38.84 20.61
C VAL A 27 0.78 -40.23 20.83
N TRP A 28 -0.48 -40.27 21.27
CA TRP A 28 -1.23 -41.52 21.41
C TRP A 28 -1.47 -42.20 20.05
N LYS A 29 -1.95 -41.48 19.04
CA LYS A 29 -2.18 -42.01 17.70
C LYS A 29 -0.92 -42.56 17.04
N GLU A 30 0.20 -41.85 17.12
CA GLU A 30 1.47 -42.28 16.53
C GLU A 30 2.04 -43.52 17.20
N ASN A 31 1.67 -43.81 18.43
CA ASN A 31 2.21 -44.93 19.19
C ASN A 31 1.16 -46.04 19.46
N THR A 32 0.00 -46.01 18.81
CA THR A 32 -1.04 -47.05 18.99
C THR A 32 -0.50 -48.46 18.74
N TRP A 33 0.35 -48.63 17.71
CA TRP A 33 1.01 -49.90 17.43
C TRP A 33 1.92 -50.37 18.56
N PHE A 34 2.68 -49.48 19.18
CA PHE A 34 3.55 -49.82 20.29
C PHE A 34 2.76 -50.21 21.53
N PHE A 35 1.72 -49.45 21.85
CA PHE A 35 0.83 -49.80 22.96
C PHE A 35 0.03 -51.13 22.73
N ALA A 36 -0.39 -51.35 21.50
CA ALA A 36 -1.05 -52.60 21.12
C ALA A 36 -0.12 -53.83 21.24
N ALA A 37 1.13 -53.70 20.77
CA ALA A 37 2.16 -54.75 20.87
C ALA A 37 2.50 -55.03 22.35
N LEU A 38 2.56 -54.02 23.17
CA LEU A 38 2.87 -54.15 24.61
C LEU A 38 1.72 -54.80 25.36
N LEU A 39 0.48 -54.46 25.04
CA LEU A 39 -0.71 -55.06 25.58
C LEU A 39 -0.83 -56.55 25.15
N PHE A 40 -0.50 -56.86 23.90
CA PHE A 40 -0.43 -58.22 23.42
C PHE A 40 0.63 -59.03 24.17
N PHE A 41 1.81 -58.47 24.41
CA PHE A 41 2.90 -59.10 25.15
C PHE A 41 2.50 -59.35 26.61
N GLU A 42 1.82 -58.39 27.26
CA GLU A 42 1.27 -58.58 28.63
C GLU A 42 0.24 -59.70 28.69
N CYS A 43 -0.71 -59.74 27.75
CA CYS A 43 -1.68 -60.81 27.64
C CYS A 43 -1.00 -62.19 27.45
N PHE A 44 0.02 -62.25 26.62
CA PHE A 44 0.82 -63.49 26.40
C PHE A 44 1.56 -63.91 27.65
N CYS A 45 2.22 -63.01 28.36
CA CYS A 45 2.89 -63.29 29.64
C CYS A 45 1.89 -63.77 30.70
N PHE A 46 0.72 -63.13 30.79
CA PHE A 46 -0.36 -63.54 31.71
C PHE A 46 -0.85 -64.96 31.40
N PHE A 47 -1.05 -65.30 30.14
CA PHE A 47 -1.43 -66.60 29.66
C PHE A 47 -0.39 -67.70 30.05
N CYS A 48 0.90 -67.41 29.87
CA CYS A 48 1.96 -68.29 30.26
C CYS A 48 2.04 -68.51 31.78
N LEU A 49 1.86 -67.47 32.57
CA LEU A 49 1.84 -67.56 34.04
C LEU A 49 0.60 -68.31 34.55
N TRP A 50 -0.56 -68.19 33.89
CA TRP A 50 -1.78 -68.92 34.23
C TRP A 50 -1.64 -70.41 34.03
N LEU A 51 -0.84 -70.83 33.01
CA LEU A 51 -0.55 -72.22 32.75
C LEU A 51 0.38 -72.89 33.82
N MET A 52 1.15 -72.09 34.57
CA MET A 52 2.13 -72.62 35.54
C MET A 52 1.56 -72.81 36.97
N ASP A 53 0.80 -71.95 37.56
CA ASP A 53 0.15 -72.10 38.88
C ASP A 53 -0.86 -70.98 39.20
N ASN A 54 -2.10 -71.35 39.52
CA ASN A 54 -3.24 -70.43 39.57
C ASN A 54 -3.24 -69.45 40.78
N ARG A 55 -2.58 -69.74 41.94
CA ARG A 55 -2.64 -68.87 43.12
C ARG A 55 -1.51 -67.85 43.24
N LYS A 56 -0.34 -68.15 42.69
CA LYS A 56 0.81 -67.26 42.74
C LYS A 56 0.90 -66.38 41.51
N SER A 57 0.33 -66.89 40.38
CA SER A 57 0.38 -66.18 39.10
C SER A 57 -0.36 -64.83 39.10
N VAL A 58 -1.48 -64.69 39.81
CA VAL A 58 -2.27 -63.46 39.86
C VAL A 58 -1.54 -62.30 40.51
N LYS A 59 -0.79 -62.57 41.61
CA LYS A 59 0.00 -61.53 42.29
C LYS A 59 1.21 -61.08 41.45
N LEU A 60 1.85 -62.00 40.77
CA LEU A 60 2.99 -61.72 39.92
C LEU A 60 2.55 -60.95 38.65
N ALA A 61 1.42 -61.30 38.06
CA ALA A 61 0.82 -60.55 36.95
C ALA A 61 0.41 -59.13 37.30
N ALA A 62 -0.15 -58.87 38.48
CA ALA A 62 -0.49 -57.55 38.98
C ALA A 62 0.77 -56.66 39.10
N VAL A 63 1.89 -57.16 39.61
CA VAL A 63 3.16 -56.44 39.72
C VAL A 63 3.71 -56.14 38.33
N PHE A 64 3.61 -57.10 37.38
CA PHE A 64 4.10 -56.90 36.02
C PHE A 64 3.30 -55.83 35.26
N VAL A 65 1.98 -55.84 35.34
CA VAL A 65 1.11 -54.80 34.73
C VAL A 65 1.40 -53.43 35.35
N LEU A 66 1.63 -53.32 36.62
CA LEU A 66 1.96 -52.06 37.27
C LEU A 66 3.31 -51.55 36.82
N PHE A 67 4.31 -52.41 36.67
CA PHE A 67 5.66 -52.04 36.21
C PHE A 67 5.66 -51.59 34.74
N THR A 68 4.96 -52.30 33.85
CA THR A 68 4.82 -51.90 32.43
C THR A 68 4.02 -50.63 32.30
N GLY A 69 2.97 -50.41 33.10
CA GLY A 69 2.21 -49.17 33.15
C GLY A 69 3.09 -47.95 33.53
N VAL A 70 3.99 -48.12 34.50
CA VAL A 70 4.94 -47.06 34.90
C VAL A 70 5.92 -46.77 33.77
N ILE A 71 6.48 -47.79 33.11
CA ILE A 71 7.35 -47.60 31.93
C ILE A 71 6.63 -46.88 30.80
N CYS A 72 5.42 -47.30 30.47
CA CYS A 72 4.61 -46.64 29.43
C CYS A 72 4.33 -45.17 29.75
N ALA A 73 3.94 -44.87 30.99
CA ALA A 73 3.70 -43.51 31.45
C ALA A 73 5.00 -42.66 31.34
N PHE A 74 6.13 -43.23 31.74
CA PHE A 74 7.42 -42.56 31.64
C PHE A 74 7.80 -42.25 30.18
N LEU A 75 7.67 -43.23 29.27
CA LEU A 75 7.96 -43.04 27.84
C LEU A 75 6.99 -42.05 27.19
N PHE A 76 5.71 -42.08 27.53
CA PHE A 76 4.70 -41.14 27.07
C PHE A 76 5.01 -39.71 27.50
N ILE A 77 5.31 -39.52 28.79
CA ILE A 77 5.67 -38.18 29.32
C ILE A 77 6.91 -37.63 28.66
N ASN A 78 7.94 -38.46 28.45
CA ASN A 78 9.18 -38.01 27.77
C ASN A 78 8.94 -37.63 26.31
N ARG A 79 8.13 -38.41 25.58
CA ARG A 79 7.76 -38.05 24.20
C ARG A 79 6.93 -36.76 24.13
N MET A 80 5.99 -36.59 25.05
CA MET A 80 5.19 -35.37 25.13
C MET A 80 6.08 -34.14 25.42
N LYS A 81 7.04 -34.26 26.37
CA LYS A 81 8.03 -33.19 26.64
C LYS A 81 8.85 -32.83 25.40
N ARG A 82 9.31 -33.84 24.64
CA ARG A 82 10.08 -33.61 23.38
C ARG A 82 9.23 -32.89 22.33
N LYS A 83 7.98 -33.32 22.10
CA LYS A 83 7.07 -32.64 21.14
C LYS A 83 6.79 -31.18 21.56
N ASN A 84 6.51 -30.93 22.83
CA ASN A 84 6.30 -29.56 23.33
C ASN A 84 7.55 -28.69 23.16
N LYS A 85 8.74 -29.25 23.40
CA LYS A 85 10.00 -28.53 23.19
C LYS A 85 10.24 -28.19 21.72
N LYS A 86 9.92 -29.10 20.79
CA LYS A 86 9.97 -28.86 19.34
C LYS A 86 9.00 -27.76 18.93
N TYR A 87 7.74 -27.85 19.38
CA TYR A 87 6.73 -26.87 19.05
C TYR A 87 7.13 -25.45 19.48
N PHE A 88 7.61 -25.31 20.71
CA PHE A 88 8.08 -24.02 21.24
C PHE A 88 9.25 -23.47 20.41
N TYR A 89 10.18 -24.34 20.01
CA TYR A 89 11.31 -23.98 19.16
C TYR A 89 10.87 -23.50 17.78
N PHE A 90 9.90 -24.17 17.13
CA PHE A 90 9.33 -23.71 15.86
C PHE A 90 8.59 -22.38 15.99
N GLN A 91 7.88 -22.18 17.08
CA GLN A 91 7.20 -20.90 17.34
C GLN A 91 8.19 -19.75 17.53
N GLU A 92 9.31 -20.00 18.22
CA GLU A 92 10.41 -19.05 18.36
C GLU A 92 11.07 -18.72 17.01
N LEU A 93 11.29 -19.71 16.16
CA LEU A 93 11.82 -19.52 14.79
C LEU A 93 10.90 -18.69 13.91
N LEU A 94 9.59 -18.83 14.04
CA LEU A 94 8.59 -18.13 13.21
C LEU A 94 8.24 -16.74 13.74
N SER A 95 8.54 -16.44 15.02
CA SER A 95 8.16 -15.15 15.62
C SER A 95 9.04 -13.99 15.19
N ASP A 96 10.26 -14.26 14.71
CA ASP A 96 11.19 -13.22 14.25
C ASP A 96 12.08 -13.77 13.14
N SER A 97 12.12 -13.08 12.00
CA SER A 97 12.95 -13.47 10.85
C SER A 97 14.45 -13.56 11.19
N ASN A 98 14.92 -12.76 12.15
CA ASN A 98 16.30 -12.82 12.64
C ASN A 98 16.61 -14.11 13.42
N ASN A 99 15.60 -14.81 13.95
CA ASN A 99 15.80 -16.07 14.65
C ASN A 99 16.08 -17.24 13.70
N LEU A 100 15.69 -17.15 12.42
CA LEU A 100 16.03 -18.14 11.42
C LEU A 100 17.55 -18.24 11.17
N SER A 101 18.32 -17.17 11.45
CA SER A 101 19.78 -17.14 11.30
C SER A 101 20.53 -17.74 12.48
N LYS A 102 19.86 -18.05 13.62
CA LYS A 102 20.51 -18.68 14.79
C LYS A 102 20.84 -20.15 14.52
N GLU A 103 21.94 -20.61 15.10
CA GLU A 103 22.35 -22.03 15.03
C GLU A 103 21.22 -22.95 15.48
N LEU A 104 20.94 -23.95 14.65
CA LEU A 104 19.94 -24.98 14.92
C LEU A 104 20.35 -25.76 16.18
N LYS A 105 19.51 -25.76 17.23
CA LYS A 105 19.76 -26.53 18.46
C LYS A 105 19.76 -28.04 18.12
N GLU A 106 20.94 -28.65 18.16
CA GLU A 106 21.18 -30.01 17.72
C GLU A 106 20.35 -31.07 18.44
N ASP A 107 19.99 -30.82 19.70
CA ASP A 107 19.31 -31.81 20.55
C ASP A 107 17.79 -31.92 20.36
N VAL A 108 17.17 -31.05 19.56
CA VAL A 108 15.70 -30.95 19.49
C VAL A 108 15.15 -31.45 18.17
N LEU A 109 15.89 -31.28 17.05
CA LEU A 109 15.44 -31.54 15.70
C LEU A 109 16.03 -32.82 15.13
N SER A 110 15.24 -33.58 14.34
CA SER A 110 15.72 -34.67 13.54
C SER A 110 16.57 -34.18 12.35
N PHE A 111 17.35 -35.05 11.74
CA PHE A 111 18.13 -34.73 10.52
C PHE A 111 17.25 -34.18 9.39
N GLU A 112 16.10 -34.81 9.16
CA GLU A 112 15.13 -34.39 8.12
C GLU A 112 14.57 -33.00 8.40
N GLU A 113 14.22 -32.70 9.66
CA GLU A 113 13.70 -31.40 10.07
C GLU A 113 14.76 -30.30 9.89
N LYS A 114 16.00 -30.56 10.23
CA LYS A 114 17.13 -29.64 10.01
C LYS A 114 17.32 -29.35 8.52
N TRP A 115 17.30 -30.40 7.68
CA TRP A 115 17.44 -30.25 6.24
C TRP A 115 16.30 -29.40 5.63
N ILE A 116 15.06 -29.62 6.06
CA ILE A 116 13.92 -28.82 5.62
C ILE A 116 14.08 -27.34 6.01
N ILE A 117 14.46 -27.08 7.27
CA ILE A 117 14.67 -25.71 7.77
C ILE A 117 15.79 -25.01 6.99
N GLU A 118 16.89 -25.71 6.71
CA GLU A 118 18.01 -25.18 5.94
C GLU A 118 17.59 -24.83 4.51
N LYS A 119 16.81 -25.70 3.86
CA LYS A 119 16.26 -25.42 2.53
C LYS A 119 15.25 -24.27 2.51
N LEU A 120 14.45 -24.12 3.55
CA LEU A 120 13.55 -22.98 3.70
C LEU A 120 14.33 -21.67 3.92
N ARG A 121 15.39 -21.71 4.75
CA ARG A 121 16.30 -20.57 4.98
C ARG A 121 16.93 -20.10 3.67
N GLU A 122 17.57 -21.02 2.92
CA GLU A 122 18.15 -20.73 1.63
C GLU A 122 17.15 -20.07 0.67
N LYS A 123 15.92 -20.58 0.66
CA LYS A 123 14.86 -20.02 -0.20
C LYS A 123 14.39 -18.63 0.24
N ILE A 124 14.27 -18.40 1.55
CA ILE A 124 13.90 -17.08 2.12
C ILE A 124 15.01 -16.07 1.82
N GLU A 125 16.28 -16.41 2.05
CA GLU A 125 17.43 -15.54 1.75
C GLU A 125 17.48 -15.17 0.27
N ASN A 126 17.21 -16.12 -0.64
CA ASN A 126 17.14 -15.85 -2.08
C ASN A 126 15.99 -14.91 -2.43
N ILE A 127 14.80 -15.09 -1.85
CA ILE A 127 13.65 -14.20 -2.07
C ILE A 127 13.94 -12.79 -1.53
N GLU A 128 14.56 -12.68 -0.36
CA GLU A 128 14.95 -11.39 0.21
C GLU A 128 16.01 -10.68 -0.63
N ALA A 129 17.00 -11.43 -1.14
CA ALA A 129 18.03 -10.90 -2.05
C ALA A 129 17.40 -10.42 -3.38
N GLU A 130 16.49 -11.19 -3.95
CA GLU A 130 15.75 -10.83 -5.17
C GLU A 130 14.89 -9.57 -4.95
N LYS A 131 14.14 -9.54 -3.86
CA LYS A 131 13.34 -8.35 -3.46
C LYS A 131 14.21 -7.12 -3.30
N LYS A 132 15.37 -7.26 -2.63
CA LYS A 132 16.33 -6.17 -2.46
C LYS A 132 16.90 -5.69 -3.79
N GLY A 133 17.22 -6.62 -4.70
CA GLY A 133 17.65 -6.32 -6.07
C GLY A 133 16.60 -5.55 -6.86
N MET A 134 15.34 -5.99 -6.81
CA MET A 134 14.22 -5.30 -7.46
C MET A 134 14.02 -3.88 -6.92
N LEU A 135 14.07 -3.69 -5.59
CA LEU A 135 13.96 -2.37 -4.98
C LEU A 135 15.10 -1.43 -5.40
N LEU A 136 16.31 -1.97 -5.53
CA LEU A 136 17.48 -1.19 -5.99
C LEU A 136 17.30 -0.78 -7.46
N ALA A 137 16.89 -1.69 -8.34
CA ALA A 137 16.64 -1.41 -9.75
C ALA A 137 15.54 -0.35 -9.94
N LEU A 138 14.47 -0.44 -9.17
CA LEU A 138 13.40 0.57 -9.17
C LEU A 138 13.93 1.95 -8.75
N ARG A 139 14.77 2.04 -7.69
CA ARG A 139 15.38 3.31 -7.26
C ARG A 139 16.27 3.91 -8.35
N GLN A 140 17.11 3.09 -8.97
CA GLN A 140 17.97 3.56 -10.08
C GLN A 140 17.13 4.07 -11.25
N GLN A 141 16.04 3.40 -11.58
CA GLN A 141 15.12 3.86 -12.64
C GLN A 141 14.49 5.21 -12.28
N GLN A 142 14.10 5.43 -11.02
CA GLN A 142 13.56 6.71 -10.57
C GLN A 142 14.62 7.83 -10.65
N GLU A 143 15.81 7.61 -10.11
CA GLU A 143 16.92 8.57 -10.16
C GLU A 143 17.24 8.95 -11.62
N TYR A 144 17.22 7.97 -12.52
CA TYR A 144 17.40 8.21 -13.95
C TYR A 144 16.30 9.12 -14.52
N VAL A 145 15.02 8.86 -14.21
CA VAL A 145 13.90 9.70 -14.66
C VAL A 145 13.99 11.10 -14.09
N GLU A 146 14.31 11.25 -12.80
CA GLU A 146 14.48 12.57 -12.16
C GLU A 146 15.62 13.39 -12.83
N THR A 147 16.75 12.75 -13.09
CA THR A 147 17.89 13.37 -13.80
C THR A 147 17.48 13.80 -15.22
N TRP A 148 16.85 12.91 -15.96
CA TRP A 148 16.39 13.19 -17.32
C TRP A 148 15.35 14.32 -17.37
N VAL A 149 14.43 14.39 -16.41
CA VAL A 149 13.47 15.49 -16.28
C VAL A 149 14.21 16.83 -16.05
N HIS A 150 15.24 16.84 -15.21
CA HIS A 150 16.06 18.05 -15.00
C HIS A 150 16.78 18.49 -16.28
N GLU A 151 17.32 17.55 -17.03
CA GLU A 151 17.99 17.85 -18.32
C GLU A 151 17.02 18.40 -19.37
N ILE A 152 15.76 17.92 -19.40
CA ILE A 152 14.73 18.43 -20.34
C ILE A 152 14.16 19.78 -19.88
N LYS A 153 14.05 20.04 -18.58
CA LYS A 153 13.59 21.36 -18.10
C LYS A 153 14.48 22.49 -18.56
N THR A 154 15.78 22.26 -18.67
CA THR A 154 16.74 23.28 -19.13
C THR A 154 16.42 23.81 -20.55
N PRO A 155 16.34 22.98 -21.62
CA PRO A 155 15.96 23.48 -22.95
C PRO A 155 14.54 24.04 -22.99
N ILE A 156 13.60 23.54 -22.18
CA ILE A 156 12.24 24.12 -22.08
C ILE A 156 12.33 25.55 -21.50
N SER A 157 13.12 25.78 -20.44
CA SER A 157 13.33 27.11 -19.88
C SER A 157 14.00 28.08 -20.90
N TRP A 158 14.95 27.58 -21.69
CA TRP A 158 15.51 28.33 -22.78
C TRP A 158 14.48 28.69 -23.84
N LEU A 159 13.57 27.76 -24.18
CA LEU A 159 12.47 28.02 -25.11
C LEU A 159 11.53 29.09 -24.56
N THR A 160 11.16 29.01 -23.29
CA THR A 160 10.33 30.02 -22.63
C THR A 160 10.96 31.40 -22.71
N LEU A 161 12.25 31.52 -22.32
CA LEU A 161 12.98 32.76 -22.34
C LEU A 161 13.10 33.35 -23.78
N LEU A 162 13.26 32.47 -24.78
CA LEU A 162 13.35 32.87 -26.18
C LEU A 162 12.00 33.40 -26.67
N LEU A 163 10.91 32.77 -26.30
CA LEU A 163 9.55 33.23 -26.63
C LEU A 163 9.25 34.59 -26.00
N GLU A 164 9.59 34.80 -24.72
CA GLU A 164 9.39 36.05 -24.01
C GLU A 164 10.22 37.21 -24.64
N ASN A 165 11.46 36.95 -25.06
CA ASN A 165 12.37 37.99 -25.57
C ASN A 165 12.26 38.24 -27.08
N ARG A 166 11.58 37.38 -27.85
CA ARG A 166 11.51 37.44 -29.31
C ARG A 166 10.09 37.41 -29.85
N GLU A 167 9.10 37.80 -29.05
CA GLU A 167 7.70 37.89 -29.45
C GLU A 167 7.54 38.77 -30.72
N ASP A 168 8.18 39.92 -30.74
CA ASP A 168 8.10 40.89 -31.85
C ASP A 168 8.70 40.38 -33.17
N GLU A 169 9.56 39.37 -33.12
CA GLU A 169 10.18 38.76 -34.30
C GLU A 169 9.33 37.67 -34.95
N MET A 170 8.23 37.27 -34.32
CA MET A 170 7.34 36.18 -34.75
C MET A 170 6.00 36.70 -35.22
N SER A 171 5.41 36.00 -36.21
CA SER A 171 4.03 36.30 -36.51
C SER A 171 3.11 35.81 -35.37
N PRO A 172 2.01 36.53 -35.07
CA PRO A 172 1.13 36.17 -33.93
C PRO A 172 0.71 34.70 -33.89
N GLY A 173 0.35 34.13 -35.05
CA GLY A 173 -0.08 32.74 -35.15
C GLY A 173 1.06 31.72 -34.96
N VAL A 174 2.33 32.09 -35.22
CA VAL A 174 3.50 31.23 -34.92
C VAL A 174 3.80 31.28 -33.45
N TYR A 175 3.85 32.50 -32.88
CA TYR A 175 4.07 32.71 -31.45
C TYR A 175 3.05 31.91 -30.60
N GLN A 176 1.77 32.01 -30.92
CA GLN A 176 0.69 31.26 -30.26
C GLN A 176 0.93 29.75 -30.26
N LYS A 177 1.31 29.18 -31.41
CA LYS A 177 1.60 27.75 -31.50
C LYS A 177 2.77 27.33 -30.65
N PHE A 178 3.82 28.11 -30.59
CA PHE A 178 5.00 27.85 -29.78
C PHE A 178 4.69 27.94 -28.28
N GLN A 179 3.94 28.95 -27.85
CA GLN A 179 3.47 29.06 -26.46
C GLN A 179 2.66 27.87 -26.02
N TYR A 180 1.68 27.45 -26.85
CA TYR A 180 0.89 26.25 -26.59
C TYR A 180 1.76 25.01 -26.47
N MET A 181 2.71 24.83 -27.39
CA MET A 181 3.63 23.66 -27.34
C MET A 181 4.54 23.70 -26.12
N ASN A 182 5.00 24.88 -25.70
CA ASN A 182 5.85 25.05 -24.53
C ASN A 182 5.11 24.63 -23.25
N VAL A 183 3.89 25.10 -23.05
CA VAL A 183 3.04 24.72 -21.90
C VAL A 183 2.78 23.21 -21.89
N GLN A 184 2.46 22.62 -23.06
CA GLN A 184 2.27 21.18 -23.17
C GLN A 184 3.52 20.37 -22.80
N LEU A 185 4.72 20.82 -23.23
CA LEU A 185 5.97 20.14 -22.89
C LEU A 185 6.24 20.20 -21.39
N GLN A 186 6.02 21.34 -20.74
CA GLN A 186 6.15 21.49 -19.29
C GLN A 186 5.19 20.55 -18.54
N GLU A 187 3.96 20.47 -19.01
CA GLU A 187 2.92 19.58 -18.45
C GLU A 187 3.34 18.10 -18.55
N TYR A 188 3.77 17.63 -19.73
CA TYR A 188 4.22 16.26 -19.93
C TYR A 188 5.43 15.91 -19.05
N VAL A 189 6.39 16.80 -18.94
CA VAL A 189 7.55 16.62 -18.07
C VAL A 189 7.12 16.53 -16.60
N SER A 190 6.19 17.38 -16.16
CA SER A 190 5.62 17.32 -14.82
C SER A 190 4.87 16.01 -14.58
N GLN A 191 4.05 15.56 -15.52
CA GLN A 191 3.34 14.28 -15.44
C GLN A 191 4.30 13.10 -15.32
N ILE A 192 5.38 13.06 -16.11
CA ILE A 192 6.40 11.99 -16.05
C ILE A 192 7.08 11.99 -14.66
N LEU A 193 7.42 13.16 -14.14
CA LEU A 193 8.05 13.29 -12.83
C LEU A 193 7.13 12.77 -11.71
N TYR A 194 5.87 13.20 -11.70
CA TYR A 194 4.91 12.75 -10.71
C TYR A 194 4.58 11.26 -10.85
N PHE A 195 4.44 10.75 -12.07
CA PHE A 195 4.24 9.33 -12.33
C PHE A 195 5.40 8.47 -11.80
N SER A 196 6.64 8.90 -12.03
CA SER A 196 7.83 8.24 -11.49
C SER A 196 7.83 8.22 -9.97
N ARG A 197 7.44 9.34 -9.34
CA ARG A 197 7.41 9.47 -7.88
C ARG A 197 6.33 8.62 -7.20
N LEU A 198 5.18 8.45 -7.84
CA LEU A 198 4.07 7.63 -7.33
C LEU A 198 4.40 6.14 -7.25
N SER A 199 5.37 5.66 -8.02
CA SER A 199 5.82 4.26 -7.97
C SER A 199 6.57 3.90 -6.68
N TYR A 200 6.81 4.88 -5.78
CA TYR A 200 7.56 4.72 -4.54
C TYR A 200 6.73 5.10 -3.31
N GLU A 201 6.45 4.14 -2.44
CA GLU A 201 5.65 4.28 -1.20
C GLU A 201 6.30 5.17 -0.11
N HIS A 202 7.49 5.75 -0.32
CA HIS A 202 8.28 6.32 0.79
C HIS A 202 8.66 7.80 0.65
N LYS A 203 8.12 8.55 -0.31
CA LYS A 203 8.35 9.98 -0.28
C LYS A 203 7.44 10.61 0.77
N ARG A 204 8.02 11.07 1.89
CA ARG A 204 7.30 11.84 2.91
C ARG A 204 6.78 13.12 2.26
N GLU A 205 5.47 13.28 2.25
CA GLU A 205 4.81 14.52 1.91
C GLU A 205 5.23 15.58 2.93
N ILE A 206 5.47 16.79 2.45
CA ILE A 206 5.79 17.93 3.30
C ILE A 206 4.48 18.66 3.55
N LEU A 207 3.82 18.27 4.63
CA LEU A 207 2.57 18.90 5.03
C LEU A 207 2.86 20.23 5.73
N GLU A 208 2.26 21.31 5.23
CA GLU A 208 2.37 22.67 5.76
C GLU A 208 1.04 23.42 5.62
N TRP A 209 0.90 24.55 6.32
CA TRP A 209 -0.20 25.45 6.09
C TRP A 209 0.01 26.21 4.78
N VAL A 210 -0.81 25.90 3.80
CA VAL A 210 -0.70 26.41 2.43
C VAL A 210 -1.80 27.43 2.18
N LYS A 211 -1.43 28.62 1.70
CA LYS A 211 -2.37 29.62 1.21
C LYS A 211 -2.87 29.23 -0.18
N ILE A 212 -4.17 28.94 -0.24
CA ILE A 212 -4.84 28.53 -1.47
C ILE A 212 -4.77 29.59 -2.57
N PRO A 213 -5.01 30.91 -2.27
CA PRO A 213 -4.87 31.95 -3.29
C PRO A 213 -3.51 31.96 -3.95
N ASP A 214 -2.42 31.83 -3.17
CA ASP A 214 -1.05 31.86 -3.69
C ASP A 214 -0.78 30.70 -4.68
N CYS A 215 -1.27 29.49 -4.36
CA CYS A 215 -1.15 28.34 -5.25
C CYS A 215 -1.99 28.49 -6.53
N ILE A 216 -3.20 29.03 -6.40
CA ILE A 216 -4.04 29.31 -7.56
C ILE A 216 -3.37 30.35 -8.47
N ASP A 217 -2.86 31.45 -7.90
CA ASP A 217 -2.23 32.52 -8.66
C ASP A 217 -0.96 32.00 -9.35
N TYR A 218 -0.12 31.24 -8.65
CA TYR A 218 1.07 30.59 -9.23
C TYR A 218 0.72 29.74 -10.47
N VAL A 219 -0.31 28.90 -10.36
CA VAL A 219 -0.73 28.05 -11.50
C VAL A 219 -1.36 28.87 -12.62
N LEU A 220 -2.18 29.87 -12.31
CA LEU A 220 -2.81 30.71 -13.32
C LEU A 220 -1.77 31.52 -14.11
N GLU A 221 -0.67 31.94 -13.49
CA GLU A 221 0.45 32.61 -14.16
C GLU A 221 1.13 31.71 -15.20
N GLU A 222 1.33 30.42 -14.89
CA GLU A 222 1.84 29.45 -15.88
C GLU A 222 0.95 29.30 -17.13
N TYR A 223 -0.38 29.48 -16.97
CA TYR A 223 -1.36 29.35 -18.06
C TYR A 223 -1.88 30.71 -18.58
N GLU A 224 -1.35 31.83 -18.11
CA GLU A 224 -1.89 33.18 -18.39
C GLU A 224 -2.18 33.41 -19.86
N TYR A 225 -1.20 33.08 -20.72
CA TYR A 225 -1.34 33.24 -22.14
C TYR A 225 -2.51 32.42 -22.73
N LEU A 226 -2.62 31.13 -22.34
CA LEU A 226 -3.68 30.25 -22.84
C LEU A 226 -5.06 30.64 -22.30
N LEU A 227 -5.15 31.13 -21.09
CA LEU A 227 -6.37 31.65 -20.49
C LEU A 227 -6.86 32.91 -21.21
N ALA A 228 -5.95 33.86 -21.49
CA ALA A 228 -6.26 35.08 -22.21
C ALA A 228 -6.68 34.81 -23.67
N GLU A 229 -5.91 33.96 -24.39
CA GLU A 229 -6.22 33.59 -25.77
C GLU A 229 -7.61 32.96 -25.89
N ASN A 230 -7.95 32.06 -24.96
CA ASN A 230 -9.23 31.35 -24.96
C ASN A 230 -10.35 32.12 -24.24
N ARG A 231 -10.08 33.39 -23.80
CA ARG A 231 -11.03 34.28 -23.10
C ARG A 231 -11.71 33.60 -21.92
N ILE A 232 -10.93 32.87 -21.11
CA ILE A 232 -11.42 32.14 -19.95
C ILE A 232 -11.49 33.08 -18.76
N GLU A 233 -12.69 33.22 -18.17
CA GLU A 233 -12.92 33.98 -16.95
C GLU A 233 -12.58 33.15 -15.73
N ILE A 234 -11.77 33.72 -14.82
CA ILE A 234 -11.42 33.08 -13.54
C ILE A 234 -12.25 33.70 -12.42
N VAL A 235 -12.86 32.84 -11.60
CA VAL A 235 -13.64 33.23 -10.43
C VAL A 235 -13.10 32.51 -9.20
N LYS A 236 -12.83 33.25 -8.13
CA LYS A 236 -12.34 32.72 -6.85
C LYS A 236 -13.39 33.01 -5.77
N ASN A 237 -13.98 31.94 -5.21
CA ASN A 237 -14.96 31.97 -4.13
C ASN A 237 -14.37 31.28 -2.88
N LEU A 238 -13.35 31.87 -2.29
CA LEU A 238 -12.58 31.27 -1.22
C LEU A 238 -13.10 31.74 0.15
N LYS A 239 -13.88 30.91 0.84
CA LYS A 239 -14.30 31.19 2.23
C LYS A 239 -13.21 30.88 3.24
N ILE A 240 -12.30 30.01 2.87
CA ILE A 240 -11.11 29.61 3.62
C ILE A 240 -9.93 29.84 2.71
N GLU A 241 -8.89 30.47 3.23
CA GLU A 241 -7.70 30.82 2.45
C GLU A 241 -6.52 29.88 2.71
N GLU A 242 -6.54 29.08 3.79
CA GLU A 242 -5.43 28.19 4.15
C GLU A 242 -5.93 26.79 4.43
N ILE A 243 -5.16 25.78 3.97
CA ILE A 243 -5.37 24.37 4.25
C ILE A 243 -4.06 23.71 4.64
N PHE A 244 -4.12 22.63 5.43
CA PHE A 244 -2.94 21.85 5.80
C PHE A 244 -2.71 20.75 4.76
N THR A 245 -1.69 20.92 3.89
CA THR A 245 -1.43 20.01 2.76
C THR A 245 0.00 20.14 2.24
N ASP A 246 0.37 19.33 1.25
CA ASP A 246 1.62 19.50 0.48
C ASP A 246 1.40 20.50 -0.65
N ARG A 247 2.13 21.63 -0.59
CA ARG A 247 2.02 22.72 -1.56
C ARG A 247 2.25 22.27 -3.00
N LYS A 248 3.30 21.48 -3.25
CA LYS A 248 3.67 21.03 -4.60
C LYS A 248 2.63 20.09 -5.20
N ASN A 249 2.07 19.21 -4.36
CA ASN A 249 1.00 18.32 -4.79
C ASN A 249 -0.27 19.11 -5.12
N LEU A 250 -0.61 20.12 -4.32
CA LEU A 250 -1.75 21.01 -4.59
C LEU A 250 -1.54 21.78 -5.90
N GLU A 251 -0.38 22.39 -6.12
CA GLU A 251 -0.05 23.11 -7.35
C GLU A 251 -0.16 22.19 -8.57
N PHE A 252 0.33 20.95 -8.49
CA PHE A 252 0.17 19.98 -9.58
C PHE A 252 -1.30 19.63 -9.85
N ILE A 253 -2.10 19.39 -8.81
CA ILE A 253 -3.53 19.10 -8.94
C ILE A 253 -4.25 20.26 -9.63
N LEU A 254 -3.97 21.51 -9.22
CA LEU A 254 -4.51 22.72 -9.82
C LEU A 254 -4.11 22.84 -11.29
N SER A 255 -2.83 22.62 -11.60
CA SER A 255 -2.29 22.66 -12.97
C SER A 255 -3.05 21.66 -13.88
N GLN A 256 -3.24 20.41 -13.42
CA GLN A 256 -4.00 19.40 -14.20
C GLN A 256 -5.47 19.79 -14.39
N ALA A 257 -6.11 20.38 -13.38
CA ALA A 257 -7.49 20.83 -13.48
C ALA A 257 -7.65 22.01 -14.44
N VAL A 258 -6.73 23.00 -14.38
CA VAL A 258 -6.72 24.15 -15.29
C VAL A 258 -6.46 23.71 -16.73
N SER A 259 -5.46 22.85 -16.95
CA SER A 259 -5.15 22.28 -18.27
C SER A 259 -6.34 21.56 -18.87
N ASN A 260 -7.02 20.71 -18.10
CA ASN A 260 -8.24 20.02 -18.54
C ASN A 260 -9.35 21.02 -18.88
N SER A 261 -9.57 22.04 -18.07
CA SER A 261 -10.60 23.06 -18.31
C SER A 261 -10.35 23.83 -19.60
N ILE A 262 -9.08 24.14 -19.92
CA ILE A 262 -8.68 24.79 -21.19
C ILE A 262 -8.91 23.82 -22.35
N GLN A 263 -8.52 22.56 -22.22
CA GLN A 263 -8.59 21.56 -23.27
C GLN A 263 -10.01 21.18 -23.65
N TYR A 264 -10.90 21.03 -22.65
CA TYR A 264 -12.29 20.58 -22.85
C TYR A 264 -13.31 21.72 -22.86
N ARG A 265 -12.86 22.97 -23.05
CA ARG A 265 -13.74 24.11 -23.14
C ARG A 265 -14.72 24.01 -24.30
N LYS A 266 -15.83 24.71 -24.20
CA LYS A 266 -16.72 25.02 -25.32
C LYS A 266 -16.14 26.18 -26.15
N GLU A 267 -16.66 26.39 -27.35
CA GLU A 267 -16.32 27.54 -28.19
C GLU A 267 -16.83 28.89 -27.64
N GLU A 268 -17.78 28.82 -26.68
CA GLU A 268 -18.29 29.96 -25.96
C GLU A 268 -17.28 30.44 -24.89
N LYS A 269 -17.59 31.57 -24.24
CA LYS A 269 -16.78 32.16 -23.17
C LYS A 269 -16.51 31.13 -22.05
N GLY A 270 -15.27 30.67 -21.94
CA GLY A 270 -14.85 29.72 -20.93
C GLY A 270 -14.88 30.34 -19.51
N LYS A 271 -15.13 29.52 -18.49
CA LYS A 271 -15.10 29.95 -17.09
C LYS A 271 -14.53 28.84 -16.21
N ILE A 272 -13.59 29.21 -15.34
CA ILE A 272 -13.06 28.32 -14.31
C ILE A 272 -13.38 28.96 -12.95
N ILE A 273 -13.92 28.17 -12.03
CA ILE A 273 -14.37 28.63 -10.72
C ILE A 273 -13.62 27.80 -9.66
N PHE A 274 -12.89 28.46 -8.80
CA PHE A 274 -12.28 27.88 -7.60
C PHE A 274 -13.17 28.23 -6.42
N SER A 275 -13.68 27.23 -5.69
CA SER A 275 -14.54 27.43 -4.55
C SER A 275 -14.02 26.62 -3.38
N VAL A 276 -13.93 27.26 -2.20
CA VAL A 276 -13.59 26.58 -0.96
C VAL A 276 -14.68 26.87 0.05
N TYR A 277 -15.26 25.82 0.62
CA TYR A 277 -16.25 25.92 1.67
C TYR A 277 -16.01 24.85 2.74
N GLU A 278 -16.52 25.06 3.93
CA GLU A 278 -16.39 24.12 5.04
C GLU A 278 -17.75 23.54 5.47
N SER A 279 -17.69 22.34 6.01
CA SER A 279 -18.71 21.71 6.84
C SER A 279 -18.22 21.60 8.29
N GLU A 280 -18.95 20.88 9.14
CA GLU A 280 -18.55 20.68 10.54
C GLU A 280 -17.20 19.98 10.67
N GLU A 281 -16.90 18.98 9.82
CA GLU A 281 -15.71 18.13 9.93
C GLU A 281 -14.72 18.26 8.76
N LYS A 282 -15.14 18.83 7.62
CA LYS A 282 -14.37 18.81 6.38
C LYS A 282 -14.34 20.18 5.70
N ILE A 283 -13.28 20.40 4.95
CA ILE A 283 -13.11 21.49 4.00
C ILE A 283 -13.20 20.91 2.59
N TYR A 284 -14.02 21.49 1.74
CA TYR A 284 -14.20 21.10 0.35
C TYR A 284 -13.56 22.13 -0.54
N PHE A 285 -12.61 21.68 -1.37
CA PHE A 285 -12.04 22.49 -2.43
C PHE A 285 -12.58 22.00 -3.78
N CYS A 286 -13.32 22.85 -4.45
CA CYS A 286 -13.94 22.56 -5.72
C CYS A 286 -13.28 23.36 -6.84
N ILE A 287 -12.97 22.69 -7.95
CA ILE A 287 -12.48 23.27 -9.19
C ILE A 287 -13.50 22.93 -10.27
N GLU A 288 -14.12 23.94 -10.84
CA GLU A 288 -15.25 23.79 -11.76
C GLU A 288 -14.98 24.51 -13.07
N ASP A 289 -15.43 23.93 -14.17
CA ASP A 289 -15.50 24.61 -15.47
C ASP A 289 -16.91 24.62 -16.05
N ASN A 290 -17.11 25.39 -17.11
CA ASN A 290 -18.33 25.40 -17.91
C ASN A 290 -18.14 24.71 -19.27
N GLY A 291 -17.16 23.84 -19.40
CA GLY A 291 -16.80 23.14 -20.61
C GLY A 291 -17.79 22.06 -21.06
N LYS A 292 -17.30 21.14 -21.88
CA LYS A 292 -18.12 20.06 -22.48
C LYS A 292 -18.62 19.05 -21.44
N GLY A 293 -17.99 18.98 -20.26
CA GLY A 293 -18.25 17.95 -19.28
C GLY A 293 -17.82 16.55 -19.74
N VAL A 294 -18.30 15.54 -19.04
CA VAL A 294 -18.01 14.13 -19.29
C VAL A 294 -19.34 13.38 -19.48
N LEU A 295 -19.38 12.39 -20.37
CA LEU A 295 -20.57 11.56 -20.48
C LEU A 295 -20.85 10.85 -19.16
N GLU A 296 -22.11 10.74 -18.75
CA GLU A 296 -22.52 10.07 -17.52
C GLU A 296 -21.91 8.66 -17.36
N ALA A 297 -21.87 7.91 -18.47
CA ALA A 297 -21.29 6.57 -18.53
C ALA A 297 -19.77 6.56 -18.36
N ASP A 298 -19.09 7.66 -18.64
CA ASP A 298 -17.64 7.81 -18.57
C ASP A 298 -17.17 8.34 -17.20
N LEU A 299 -18.04 9.00 -16.43
CA LEU A 299 -17.72 9.58 -15.13
C LEU A 299 -17.04 8.62 -14.14
N PRO A 300 -17.46 7.35 -13.98
CA PRO A 300 -16.79 6.42 -13.07
C PRO A 300 -15.33 6.12 -13.44
N PHE A 301 -14.96 6.34 -14.70
CA PHE A 301 -13.66 5.99 -15.26
C PHE A 301 -12.70 7.16 -15.44
N VAL A 302 -13.10 8.40 -15.12
CA VAL A 302 -12.27 9.61 -15.37
C VAL A 302 -10.92 9.58 -14.64
N PHE A 303 -10.79 8.81 -13.58
CA PHE A 303 -9.57 8.64 -12.81
C PHE A 303 -8.77 7.39 -13.21
N GLU A 304 -9.24 6.59 -14.17
CA GLU A 304 -8.54 5.39 -14.63
C GLU A 304 -7.34 5.76 -15.52
N LYS A 305 -6.25 4.98 -15.36
CA LYS A 305 -5.01 5.22 -16.12
C LYS A 305 -5.21 5.08 -17.61
N GLY A 306 -4.91 6.15 -18.36
CA GLY A 306 -5.03 6.17 -19.81
C GLY A 306 -6.46 6.38 -20.33
N PHE A 307 -7.39 6.68 -19.44
CA PHE A 307 -8.77 6.98 -19.86
C PHE A 307 -8.87 8.40 -20.40
N THR A 308 -9.42 8.54 -21.62
CA THR A 308 -9.54 9.84 -22.32
C THR A 308 -10.99 10.20 -22.66
N GLY A 309 -11.95 9.30 -22.41
CA GLY A 309 -13.35 9.46 -22.81
C GLY A 309 -13.54 9.63 -24.31
N ARG A 310 -14.79 9.74 -24.77
CA ARG A 310 -15.08 9.98 -26.21
C ARG A 310 -14.55 11.34 -26.69
N ASN A 311 -14.65 12.37 -25.85
CA ASN A 311 -14.16 13.72 -26.18
C ASN A 311 -12.65 13.78 -26.36
N GLY A 312 -11.88 12.94 -25.67
CA GLY A 312 -10.43 12.87 -25.78
C GLY A 312 -9.96 12.05 -26.98
N GLN A 313 -10.72 11.00 -27.36
CA GLN A 313 -10.41 10.19 -28.55
C GLN A 313 -10.56 10.97 -29.85
N GLU A 314 -11.53 11.87 -29.93
CA GLU A 314 -11.73 12.74 -31.09
C GLU A 314 -10.58 13.75 -31.26
N ASN A 315 -10.01 14.24 -30.16
CA ASN A 315 -8.97 15.27 -30.18
C ASN A 315 -7.53 14.74 -30.27
N LYS A 316 -7.27 13.43 -30.09
CA LYS A 316 -5.93 12.79 -30.09
C LYS A 316 -4.85 13.48 -29.23
N LYS A 317 -5.23 14.37 -28.31
CA LYS A 317 -4.33 15.29 -27.59
C LYS A 317 -4.18 14.97 -26.09
N SER A 318 -4.98 14.04 -25.55
CA SER A 318 -4.93 13.72 -24.11
C SER A 318 -4.28 12.37 -23.86
N THR A 319 -3.39 12.33 -22.86
CA THR A 319 -2.70 11.11 -22.43
C THR A 319 -3.57 10.23 -21.53
N GLY A 320 -4.63 10.79 -20.92
CA GLY A 320 -5.44 10.13 -19.90
C GLY A 320 -4.67 9.85 -18.60
N ILE A 321 -3.55 10.54 -18.37
CA ILE A 321 -2.69 10.34 -17.18
C ILE A 321 -2.95 11.42 -16.13
N GLY A 322 -3.39 12.62 -16.52
CA GLY A 322 -3.51 13.77 -15.61
C GLY A 322 -4.44 13.50 -14.41
N LEU A 323 -5.71 13.18 -14.64
CA LEU A 323 -6.66 12.89 -13.56
C LEU A 323 -6.32 11.61 -12.78
N TYR A 324 -5.71 10.61 -13.42
CA TYR A 324 -5.17 9.44 -12.73
C TYR A 324 -4.10 9.84 -11.70
N LEU A 325 -3.16 10.72 -12.08
CA LEU A 325 -2.12 11.22 -11.18
C LEU A 325 -2.74 12.05 -10.03
N VAL A 326 -3.71 12.90 -10.35
CA VAL A 326 -4.47 13.67 -9.35
C VAL A 326 -5.07 12.73 -8.31
N LYS A 327 -5.78 11.68 -8.74
CA LYS A 327 -6.38 10.70 -7.84
C LYS A 327 -5.33 10.02 -6.96
N LYS A 328 -4.22 9.59 -7.55
CA LYS A 328 -3.13 8.93 -6.82
C LYS A 328 -2.45 9.83 -5.80
N LEU A 329 -2.22 11.10 -6.12
CA LEU A 329 -1.67 12.08 -5.17
C LEU A 329 -2.62 12.32 -4.00
N ILE A 330 -3.91 12.46 -4.27
CA ILE A 330 -4.94 12.64 -3.25
C ILE A 330 -5.02 11.42 -2.33
N GLU A 331 -4.98 10.19 -2.90
CA GLU A 331 -4.95 8.95 -2.14
C GLU A 331 -3.70 8.83 -1.25
N ASN A 332 -2.52 9.21 -1.77
CA ASN A 332 -1.27 9.22 -1.00
C ASN A 332 -1.35 10.20 0.19
N MET A 333 -1.92 11.39 -0.03
CA MET A 333 -2.19 12.35 1.05
C MET A 333 -3.31 11.90 2.01
N LYS A 334 -3.88 10.68 1.82
CA LYS A 334 -5.01 10.14 2.60
C LYS A 334 -6.25 11.02 2.56
N LEU A 335 -6.43 11.75 1.47
CA LEU A 335 -7.59 12.57 1.18
C LEU A 335 -8.57 11.85 0.26
N GLN A 336 -9.75 12.40 0.09
CA GLN A 336 -10.76 11.91 -0.82
C GLN A 336 -11.02 12.91 -1.94
N CYS A 337 -11.35 12.42 -3.13
CA CYS A 337 -11.85 13.26 -4.21
C CYS A 337 -12.97 12.58 -4.97
N SER A 338 -13.82 13.40 -5.55
CA SER A 338 -14.88 13.00 -6.46
C SER A 338 -14.91 13.91 -7.68
N ALA A 339 -15.54 13.41 -8.74
CA ALA A 339 -15.74 14.13 -9.98
C ALA A 339 -17.21 14.02 -10.39
N GLU A 340 -17.77 15.11 -10.86
CA GLU A 340 -19.15 15.16 -11.31
C GLU A 340 -19.37 16.16 -12.46
N ASN A 341 -20.43 16.01 -13.22
CA ASN A 341 -20.90 17.04 -14.13
C ASN A 341 -21.70 18.08 -13.36
N ARG A 342 -21.54 19.35 -13.74
CA ARG A 342 -22.37 20.43 -13.19
C ARG A 342 -23.75 20.41 -13.85
N GLU A 343 -24.79 20.70 -13.09
CA GLU A 343 -26.17 20.85 -13.61
C GLU A 343 -26.27 21.88 -14.75
N THR A 344 -25.45 22.93 -14.69
CA THR A 344 -25.38 23.99 -15.72
C THR A 344 -24.47 23.65 -16.90
N GLY A 345 -23.93 22.43 -16.93
CA GLY A 345 -22.92 21.96 -17.87
C GLY A 345 -21.51 22.27 -17.43
N GLY A 346 -20.54 21.42 -17.85
CA GLY A 346 -19.15 21.46 -17.45
C GLY A 346 -18.81 20.38 -16.44
N PHE A 347 -17.60 20.41 -15.93
CA PHE A 347 -17.01 19.40 -15.03
C PHE A 347 -16.68 20.04 -13.68
N ARG A 348 -16.75 19.24 -12.61
CA ARG A 348 -16.37 19.64 -11.26
C ARG A 348 -15.49 18.55 -10.63
N LEU A 349 -14.31 18.95 -10.17
CA LEU A 349 -13.45 18.16 -9.30
C LEU A 349 -13.61 18.65 -7.86
N ILE A 350 -13.86 17.75 -6.93
CA ILE A 350 -14.03 18.05 -5.51
C ILE A 350 -12.94 17.32 -4.74
N ILE A 351 -12.22 18.03 -3.86
CA ILE A 351 -11.22 17.47 -2.95
C ILE A 351 -11.65 17.72 -1.53
N GLU A 352 -11.61 16.69 -0.70
CA GLU A 352 -12.04 16.76 0.69
C GLU A 352 -10.82 16.75 1.61
N PHE A 353 -10.65 17.81 2.39
CA PHE A 353 -9.61 17.93 3.41
C PHE A 353 -10.20 17.78 4.80
N PRO A 354 -9.52 17.13 5.75
CA PRO A 354 -9.92 17.15 7.14
C PRO A 354 -9.77 18.56 7.70
N LYS A 355 -10.66 18.96 8.60
CA LYS A 355 -10.53 20.21 9.34
C LYS A 355 -9.50 20.01 10.44
N VAL A 356 -8.35 20.65 10.33
CA VAL A 356 -7.24 20.58 11.29
C VAL A 356 -7.15 21.91 12.02
N GLU A 357 -7.04 21.88 13.36
CA GLU A 357 -6.81 23.08 14.15
C GLU A 357 -5.31 23.43 14.16
N LYS A 358 -4.97 24.72 14.05
CA LYS A 358 -3.55 25.16 13.98
C LYS A 358 -2.76 24.80 15.25
N GLU A 359 -3.41 24.56 16.38
CA GLU A 359 -2.78 24.22 17.66
C GLU A 359 -2.35 22.73 17.74
N GLU A 360 -2.86 21.85 16.89
CA GLU A 360 -2.55 20.42 16.91
C GLU A 360 -1.29 20.04 16.10
N CYS A 361 -0.68 20.98 15.39
CA CYS A 361 0.45 20.76 14.49
C CYS A 361 1.82 21.24 15.04
N LEU A 362 1.90 21.66 16.30
CA LEU A 362 3.12 22.01 17.03
C LEU A 362 3.51 20.87 17.97
#